data_c24c147f57ce5deba6f93c81ecf5031f
#
_entry.id   c24c147f57ce5deba6f93c81ecf5031f
#
_cell.length_a   1.000
_cell.length_b   1.000
_cell.length_c   1.000
_cell.angle_alpha   90.00
_cell.angle_beta   90.00
_cell.angle_gamma   90.00
#
_symmetry.space_group_name_H-M   'P 1'
#
loop_
_entity.id
_entity.type
_entity.pdbx_description
1 polymer ?
#
loop_
_entity_poly.entity_id
_entity_poly.type
_entity_poly.pdbx_seq_one_letter_code
_entity_poly.pdbx_strand_id
1 'polypeptide(L)'
;MTIPEFGTGSVPVSVVAKVYGKDAAWVRAGIIAGWLPIGVATRAREAITKVEDIDSKLGRINFYISPRKLWEETGYIWKGERYVDCH
;
A
#
# COMPACT_ATOMS: atom_id res chain seq x y z
N MET A 1 8.09 -15.57 19.00
CA MET A 1 6.86 -14.83 18.59
C MET A 1 6.37 -15.32 17.25
N THR A 2 5.08 -15.53 17.12
CA THR A 2 4.50 -16.07 15.90
C THR A 2 4.08 -14.95 14.98
N ILE A 3 4.45 -15.07 13.70
CA ILE A 3 4.01 -14.11 12.70
C ILE A 3 2.58 -14.46 12.30
N PRO A 4 1.65 -13.49 12.30
CA PRO A 4 0.28 -13.79 11.91
C PRO A 4 0.17 -14.15 10.43
N GLU A 5 -0.94 -14.80 10.10
CA GLU A 5 -1.23 -15.07 8.69
C GLU A 5 -1.86 -13.85 8.04
N PHE A 6 -1.39 -13.52 6.86
CA PHE A 6 -1.88 -12.37 6.11
C PHE A 6 -2.62 -12.83 4.86
N GLY A 7 -3.47 -11.97 4.35
CA GLY A 7 -4.06 -12.19 3.05
C GLY A 7 -3.00 -12.15 1.96
N THR A 8 -3.31 -12.75 0.82
CA THR A 8 -2.40 -12.73 -0.32
C THR A 8 -2.61 -11.46 -1.14
N GLY A 9 -1.53 -11.01 -1.78
CA GLY A 9 -1.60 -9.86 -2.65
C GLY A 9 -1.34 -8.55 -1.93
N SER A 10 -1.64 -7.45 -2.60
CA SER A 10 -1.38 -6.12 -2.11
C SER A 10 -2.52 -5.61 -1.24
N VAL A 11 -2.19 -4.94 -0.15
CA VAL A 11 -3.21 -4.27 0.67
C VAL A 11 -3.72 -3.06 -0.13
N PRO A 12 -5.03 -2.86 -0.25
CA PRO A 12 -5.54 -1.69 -0.96
C PRO A 12 -5.14 -0.38 -0.26
N VAL A 13 -4.87 0.65 -1.07
CA VAL A 13 -4.50 1.96 -0.54
C VAL A 13 -5.57 2.49 0.40
N SER A 14 -6.85 2.25 0.08
CA SER A 14 -7.95 2.72 0.92
C SER A 14 -7.92 2.11 2.32
N VAL A 15 -7.52 0.85 2.43
CA VAL A 15 -7.38 0.20 3.72
C VAL A 15 -6.26 0.83 4.52
N VAL A 16 -5.12 1.06 3.88
CA VAL A 16 -3.97 1.69 4.54
C VAL A 16 -4.32 3.09 5.02
N ALA A 17 -5.03 3.85 4.20
CA ALA A 17 -5.45 5.19 4.59
C ALA A 17 -6.28 5.16 5.86
N LYS A 18 -7.19 4.20 5.99
CA LYS A 18 -8.00 4.07 7.20
C LYS A 18 -7.16 3.68 8.40
N VAL A 19 -6.20 2.77 8.21
CA VAL A 19 -5.34 2.32 9.31
C VAL A 19 -4.54 3.48 9.88
N TYR A 20 -4.04 4.36 9.02
CA TYR A 20 -3.25 5.52 9.46
C TYR A 20 -4.12 6.73 9.80
N GLY A 21 -5.41 6.70 9.48
CA GLY A 21 -6.27 7.86 9.69
C GLY A 21 -5.95 9.01 8.76
N LYS A 22 -5.51 8.70 7.54
CA LYS A 22 -5.12 9.67 6.53
C LYS A 22 -5.87 9.42 5.23
N ASP A 23 -5.63 10.24 4.22
CA ASP A 23 -6.28 10.02 2.93
C ASP A 23 -5.35 9.22 2.00
N ALA A 24 -5.91 8.81 0.86
CA ALA A 24 -5.17 8.00 -0.09
C ALA A 24 -3.97 8.74 -0.68
N ALA A 25 -4.09 10.05 -0.86
CA ALA A 25 -2.99 10.84 -1.42
C ALA A 25 -1.78 10.81 -0.49
N TRP A 26 -2.02 10.88 0.82
CA TRP A 26 -0.96 10.81 1.81
C TRP A 26 -0.23 9.47 1.72
N VAL A 27 -1.00 8.37 1.57
CA VAL A 27 -0.41 7.03 1.49
C VAL A 27 0.44 6.90 0.23
N ARG A 28 -0.10 7.33 -0.92
CA ARG A 28 0.62 7.22 -2.18
C ARG A 28 1.91 8.03 -2.15
N ALA A 29 1.84 9.25 -1.66
CA ALA A 29 3.02 10.10 -1.56
C ALA A 29 4.07 9.49 -0.65
N GLY A 30 3.65 8.92 0.48
CA GLY A 30 4.58 8.32 1.43
C GLY A 30 5.30 7.10 0.87
N ILE A 31 4.58 6.28 0.10
CA ILE A 31 5.20 5.11 -0.51
C ILE A 31 6.21 5.53 -1.56
N ILE A 32 5.85 6.50 -2.40
CA ILE A 32 6.75 6.97 -3.47
C ILE A 32 7.98 7.64 -2.88
N ALA A 33 7.78 8.52 -1.90
CA ALA A 33 8.89 9.27 -1.30
C ALA A 33 9.76 8.42 -0.36
N GLY A 34 9.24 7.27 0.08
CA GLY A 34 10.02 6.35 0.91
C GLY A 34 9.90 6.53 2.41
N TRP A 35 9.11 7.52 2.87
CA TRP A 35 8.93 7.68 4.32
C TRP A 35 7.80 6.81 4.87
N LEU A 36 7.10 6.08 3.99
CA LEU A 36 6.10 5.10 4.41
C LEU A 36 6.54 3.74 3.88
N PRO A 37 7.41 3.02 4.60
CA PRO A 37 8.10 1.85 4.05
C PRO A 37 7.27 0.57 4.11
N ILE A 38 6.06 0.61 3.58
CA ILE A 38 5.17 -0.55 3.59
C ILE A 38 4.94 -1.13 2.19
N GLY A 39 5.49 -0.49 1.17
CA GLY A 39 5.28 -0.97 -0.19
C GLY A 39 6.12 -0.20 -1.20
N VAL A 40 5.80 -0.44 -2.47
CA VAL A 40 6.51 0.22 -3.58
C VAL A 40 5.50 0.71 -4.61
N ALA A 41 5.89 1.72 -5.37
CA ALA A 41 5.12 2.20 -6.51
C ALA A 41 5.92 1.94 -7.78
N THR A 42 5.25 1.47 -8.82
CA THR A 42 5.92 1.13 -10.08
C THR A 42 5.14 1.70 -11.26
N ARG A 43 5.87 2.02 -12.32
CA ARG A 43 5.30 2.37 -13.62
C ARG A 43 6.11 1.61 -14.66
N ALA A 44 5.43 0.82 -15.50
CA ALA A 44 6.09 0.03 -16.52
C ALA A 44 7.25 -0.79 -15.94
N ARG A 45 7.06 -1.35 -14.75
CA ARG A 45 8.01 -2.21 -14.03
C ARG A 45 9.21 -1.47 -13.44
N GLU A 46 9.20 -0.15 -13.50
CA GLU A 46 10.26 0.63 -12.86
C GLU A 46 9.73 1.26 -11.59
N ALA A 47 10.56 1.25 -10.55
CA ALA A 47 10.17 1.85 -9.28
C ALA A 47 10.07 3.36 -9.41
N ILE A 48 9.04 3.94 -8.81
CA ILE A 48 8.83 5.38 -8.77
C ILE A 48 9.22 5.85 -7.38
N THR A 49 10.18 6.77 -7.33
CA THR A 49 10.72 7.26 -6.07
C THR A 49 10.54 8.76 -5.87
N LYS A 50 9.91 9.45 -6.82
CA LYS A 50 9.67 10.88 -6.70
C LYS A 50 8.19 11.18 -6.87
N VAL A 51 7.66 12.02 -5.99
CA VAL A 51 6.25 12.36 -6.01
C VAL A 51 5.86 13.03 -7.33
N GLU A 52 6.74 13.82 -7.91
CA GLU A 52 6.45 14.48 -9.18
C GLU A 52 6.29 13.50 -10.33
N ASP A 53 6.66 12.25 -10.16
CA ASP A 53 6.47 11.21 -11.17
C ASP A 53 5.05 10.64 -11.18
N ILE A 54 4.16 11.18 -10.37
CA ILE A 54 2.77 10.68 -10.31
C ILE A 54 1.95 11.08 -11.54
N ASP A 55 2.49 11.86 -12.45
CA ASP A 55 1.76 12.31 -13.60
C ASP A 55 1.19 11.14 -14.41
N SER A 56 -0.14 11.07 -14.50
CA SER A 56 -0.83 9.98 -15.15
C SER A 56 -0.59 9.95 -16.66
N LYS A 57 -0.10 11.05 -17.24
CA LYS A 57 0.21 11.08 -18.66
C LYS A 57 1.35 10.14 -19.04
N LEU A 58 2.19 9.77 -18.08
CA LEU A 58 3.33 8.91 -18.34
C LEU A 58 3.00 7.43 -18.11
N GLY A 59 1.73 7.11 -17.84
CA GLY A 59 1.31 5.75 -17.65
C GLY A 59 0.74 5.50 -16.26
N ARG A 60 0.16 4.34 -16.11
CA ARG A 60 -0.49 3.98 -14.86
C ARG A 60 0.53 3.62 -13.80
N ILE A 61 0.33 4.13 -12.60
CA ILE A 61 1.16 3.79 -11.46
C ILE A 61 0.47 2.69 -10.66
N ASN A 62 1.19 1.62 -10.39
CA ASN A 62 0.70 0.54 -9.57
C ASN A 62 1.39 0.58 -8.22
N PHE A 63 0.61 0.32 -7.16
CA PHE A 63 1.13 0.27 -5.80
C PHE A 63 1.04 -1.14 -5.28
N TYR A 64 2.13 -1.66 -4.77
CA TYR A 64 2.13 -2.92 -4.04
C TYR A 64 2.42 -2.63 -2.58
N ILE A 65 1.50 -3.00 -1.71
CA ILE A 65 1.65 -2.76 -0.28
C ILE A 65 1.70 -4.11 0.43
N SER A 66 2.82 -4.38 1.09
CA SER A 66 3.02 -5.66 1.75
C SER A 66 2.19 -5.74 3.03
N PRO A 67 1.35 -6.78 3.17
CA PRO A 67 0.60 -6.97 4.41
C PRO A 67 1.52 -7.12 5.63
N ARG A 68 2.64 -7.80 5.47
CA ARG A 68 3.57 -8.00 6.57
C ARG A 68 4.22 -6.69 7.00
N LYS A 69 4.63 -5.86 6.02
CA LYS A 69 5.25 -4.59 6.37
C LYS A 69 4.26 -3.65 7.03
N LEU A 70 3.02 -3.66 6.59
CA LEU A 70 1.99 -2.88 7.24
C LEU A 70 1.81 -3.32 8.68
N TRP A 71 1.80 -4.62 8.92
CA TRP A 71 1.69 -5.15 10.28
C TRP A 71 2.89 -4.74 11.13
N GLU A 72 4.09 -4.80 10.57
CA GLU A 72 5.29 -4.41 11.31
C GLU A 72 5.27 -2.95 11.73
N GLU A 73 4.64 -2.08 10.91
CA GLU A 73 4.60 -0.66 11.19
C GLU A 73 3.42 -0.27 12.09
N THR A 74 2.29 -0.95 11.98
CA THR A 74 1.07 -0.51 12.64
C THR A 74 0.44 -1.52 13.57
N GLY A 75 0.83 -2.79 13.46
CA GLY A 75 0.16 -3.87 14.18
C GLY A 75 -1.13 -4.34 13.54
N TYR A 76 -1.56 -3.71 12.44
CA TYR A 76 -2.79 -4.10 11.76
C TYR A 76 -2.56 -5.36 10.92
N ILE A 77 -3.45 -6.34 11.06
CA ILE A 77 -3.37 -7.59 10.30
C ILE A 77 -4.40 -7.57 9.19
N TRP A 78 -3.95 -7.49 7.94
CA TRP A 78 -4.83 -7.53 6.79
C TRP A 78 -5.03 -8.98 6.36
N LYS A 79 -6.29 -9.41 6.33
CA LYS A 79 -6.62 -10.81 6.04
C LYS A 79 -7.02 -11.04 4.59
N GLY A 80 -6.96 -10.03 3.77
CA GLY A 80 -7.38 -10.13 2.39
C GLY A 80 -8.71 -9.43 2.18
N GLU A 81 -9.11 -9.26 0.93
CA GLU A 81 -10.38 -8.62 0.58
C GLU A 81 -11.43 -9.66 0.38
N ARG A 82 -12.34 -9.70 1.27
CA ARG A 82 -13.39 -10.64 1.02
C ARG A 82 -14.70 -9.99 1.21
N TYR A 83 -14.81 -10.05 1.08
CA TYR A 83 -15.69 -9.65 1.35
C TYR A 83 -16.57 -9.64 1.19
N VAL A 84 -16.33 -9.40 0.87
CA VAL A 84 -16.83 -9.38 0.57
C VAL A 84 -17.75 -9.74 0.98
N ASP A 85 -17.73 -9.92 1.07
CA ASP A 85 -18.48 -10.39 1.39
C ASP A 85 -19.28 -10.16 1.98
N CYS A 86 -19.43 -9.95 1.82
CA CYS A 86 -20.13 -9.85 2.26
C CYS A 86 -20.88 -9.55 2.44
N HIS A 87 -21.09 -9.37 2.28
CA HIS A 87 -21.90 -9.26 2.50
C HIS A 87 -22.58 -9.16 2.57
#